data_c083b4c22ad150cdec87446033bded18
#
_entry.id   c083b4c22ad150cdec87446033bded18
#
_cell.length_a   1.000
_cell.length_b   1.000
_cell.length_c   1.000
_cell.angle_alpha   90.00
_cell.angle_beta   90.00
_cell.angle_gamma   90.00
#
_symmetry.space_group_name_H-M   'P 1'
#
loop_
_entity.id
_entity.type
_entity.pdbx_description
1 polymer ?
#
loop_
_entity_poly.entity_id
_entity_poly.type
_entity_poly.pdbx_seq_one_letter_code
_entity_poly.pdbx_strand_id
1 'polypeptide(L)'
;MYKRQIDARAPFRYDGSQVDTMDGMTGHIPGAVNHFYESGYTVDGPKSVKDLEAEYYNEIYQNRPVVTYCGSGVTACNALLTMSEVGLESALYVGSSSDWVTYDGFPLNTGVETLN
;
A
#
# COMPACT_ATOMS: atom_id res chain seq x y z
N MET A 1 -3.72 -2.99 15.81
CA MET A 1 -3.15 -3.97 14.89
C MET A 1 -1.64 -3.83 14.88
N TYR A 2 -0.92 -4.93 15.04
CA TYR A 2 0.54 -4.85 15.16
C TYR A 2 1.27 -4.89 13.80
N LYS A 3 0.60 -5.29 12.73
CA LYS A 3 1.17 -5.27 11.39
C LYS A 3 0.97 -3.91 10.73
N ARG A 4 1.98 -3.46 10.00
CA ARG A 4 1.84 -2.27 9.16
C ARG A 4 1.29 -2.70 7.80
N GLN A 5 0.10 -2.24 7.45
CA GLN A 5 -0.51 -2.52 6.16
C GLN A 5 -0.22 -1.37 5.21
N ILE A 6 0.18 -1.71 3.99
CA ILE A 6 0.48 -0.73 2.94
C ILE A 6 -0.47 -0.96 1.77
N ASP A 7 -1.20 0.08 1.40
CA ASP A 7 -2.02 0.12 0.18
C ASP A 7 -1.17 0.75 -0.92
N ALA A 8 -0.85 -0.03 -1.95
CA ALA A 8 0.00 0.41 -3.04
C ALA A 8 -0.76 1.07 -4.19
N ARG A 9 -2.08 1.24 -4.05
CA ARG A 9 -2.91 1.88 -5.09
C ARG A 9 -2.68 3.39 -5.13
N ALA A 10 -3.18 4.03 -6.20
CA ALA A 10 -3.14 5.48 -6.32
C ALA A 10 -3.87 6.16 -5.16
N PRO A 11 -3.43 7.35 -4.73
CA PRO A 11 -4.02 8.02 -3.57
C PRO A 11 -5.53 8.24 -3.64
N PHE A 12 -6.07 8.56 -4.82
CA PHE A 12 -7.52 8.80 -4.96
C PHE A 12 -8.35 7.51 -4.76
N ARG A 13 -7.77 6.35 -5.03
CA ARG A 13 -8.43 5.07 -4.78
C ARG A 13 -8.35 4.71 -3.29
N TYR A 14 -7.23 5.01 -2.66
CA TYR A 14 -7.00 4.76 -1.25
C TYR A 14 -7.92 5.61 -0.36
N ASP A 15 -7.99 6.91 -0.61
CA ASP A 15 -8.73 7.83 0.26
C ASP A 15 -10.24 7.86 -0.03
N GLY A 16 -10.69 7.24 -1.12
CA GLY A 16 -12.08 7.17 -1.49
C GLY A 16 -12.62 8.45 -2.15
N SER A 17 -11.75 9.36 -2.55
CA SER A 17 -12.19 10.61 -3.20
C SER A 17 -12.75 10.37 -4.60
N GLN A 18 -12.42 9.23 -5.21
CA GLN A 18 -13.01 8.78 -6.47
C GLN A 18 -13.52 7.35 -6.31
N VAL A 19 -14.64 7.04 -6.96
CA VAL A 19 -15.18 5.68 -6.96
C VAL A 19 -14.22 4.75 -7.68
N ASP A 20 -13.88 3.65 -7.04
CA ASP A 20 -13.03 2.62 -7.66
C ASP A 20 -13.90 1.72 -8.52
N THR A 21 -13.87 1.93 -9.84
CA THR A 21 -14.65 1.15 -10.80
C THR A 21 -13.90 -0.12 -11.25
N MET A 22 -12.64 -0.27 -10.89
CA MET A 22 -11.83 -1.44 -11.29
C MET A 22 -11.99 -2.60 -10.30
N ASP A 23 -11.81 -2.33 -9.03
CA ASP A 23 -11.77 -3.36 -7.99
C ASP A 23 -12.94 -3.27 -7.01
N GLY A 24 -13.76 -2.25 -7.14
CA GLY A 24 -14.97 -2.10 -6.31
C GLY A 24 -14.72 -1.60 -4.89
N MET A 25 -13.47 -1.28 -4.53
CA MET A 25 -13.15 -0.79 -3.19
C MET A 25 -12.89 0.71 -3.22
N THR A 26 -13.90 1.48 -2.81
CA THR A 26 -13.77 2.92 -2.63
C THR A 26 -13.32 3.19 -1.20
N GLY A 27 -12.07 3.62 -1.04
CA GLY A 27 -11.45 3.70 0.28
C GLY A 27 -10.44 2.58 0.48
N HIS A 28 -10.10 2.28 1.74
CA HIS A 28 -9.03 1.33 2.05
C HIS A 28 -9.37 0.46 3.26
N ILE A 29 -8.59 -0.61 3.43
CA ILE A 29 -8.69 -1.47 4.62
C ILE A 29 -8.30 -0.65 5.85
N PRO A 30 -9.10 -0.65 6.93
CA PRO A 30 -8.78 0.13 8.12
C PRO A 30 -7.38 -0.13 8.66
N GLY A 31 -6.66 0.94 8.97
CA GLY A 31 -5.29 0.87 9.47
C GLY A 31 -4.22 0.84 8.39
N ALA A 32 -4.58 0.67 7.11
CA ALA A 32 -3.61 0.70 6.03
C ALA A 32 -3.13 2.12 5.75
N VAL A 33 -1.85 2.28 5.47
CA VAL A 33 -1.29 3.55 5.00
C VAL A 33 -1.05 3.46 3.50
N ASN A 34 -1.10 4.60 2.82
CA ASN A 34 -0.91 4.64 1.38
C ASN A 34 0.55 4.90 1.01
N HIS A 35 1.12 4.01 0.23
CA HIS A 35 2.38 4.27 -0.46
C HIS A 35 2.23 3.80 -1.90
N PHE A 36 1.86 4.72 -2.78
CA PHE A 36 1.60 4.41 -4.18
C PHE A 36 2.84 3.76 -4.81
N TYR A 37 2.66 2.65 -5.50
CA TYR A 37 3.80 1.89 -6.03
C TYR A 37 4.67 2.71 -6.98
N GLU A 38 4.10 3.68 -7.69
CA GLU A 38 4.86 4.56 -8.58
C GLU A 38 5.64 5.64 -7.83
N SER A 39 5.38 5.87 -6.54
CA SER A 39 6.12 6.87 -5.78
C SER A 39 7.58 6.50 -5.56
N GLY A 40 7.96 5.25 -5.80
CA GLY A 40 9.36 4.82 -5.79
C GLY A 40 10.15 5.19 -7.05
N TYR A 41 9.53 5.90 -7.99
CA TYR A 41 10.13 6.21 -9.30
C TYR A 41 10.12 7.71 -9.55
N THR A 42 11.06 8.16 -10.37
CA THR A 42 11.10 9.52 -10.94
C THR A 42 10.92 9.41 -12.44
N VAL A 43 10.86 10.54 -13.14
CA VAL A 43 10.80 10.55 -14.61
C VAL A 43 12.03 9.91 -15.25
N ASP A 44 13.15 9.84 -14.53
CA ASP A 44 14.39 9.25 -15.00
C ASP A 44 14.60 7.79 -14.55
N GLY A 45 13.63 7.22 -13.84
CA GLY A 45 13.71 5.84 -13.37
C GLY A 45 13.52 5.72 -11.85
N PRO A 46 13.94 4.59 -11.25
CA PRO A 46 13.77 4.39 -9.81
C PRO A 46 14.50 5.45 -8.98
N LYS A 47 13.92 5.78 -7.83
CA LYS A 47 14.61 6.62 -6.84
C LYS A 47 15.85 5.90 -6.32
N SER A 48 16.81 6.67 -5.79
CA SER A 48 17.99 6.09 -5.19
C SER A 48 17.63 5.22 -3.98
N VAL A 49 18.49 4.25 -3.66
CA VAL A 49 18.30 3.40 -2.47
C VAL A 49 18.21 4.25 -1.21
N LYS A 50 19.03 5.32 -1.13
CA LYS A 50 19.03 6.22 0.03
C LYS A 50 17.66 6.91 0.22
N ASP A 51 17.06 7.39 -0.86
CA ASP A 51 15.75 8.06 -0.80
C ASP A 51 14.66 7.06 -0.43
N LEU A 52 14.70 5.86 -1.01
CA LEU A 52 13.75 4.80 -0.69
C LEU A 52 13.86 4.34 0.76
N GLU A 53 15.08 4.21 1.28
CA GLU A 53 15.28 3.86 2.68
C GLU A 53 14.63 4.89 3.61
N ALA A 54 14.81 6.17 3.32
CA ALA A 54 14.22 7.24 4.12
C ALA A 54 12.69 7.14 4.12
N GLU A 55 12.08 6.92 2.95
CA GLU A 55 10.63 6.79 2.85
C GLU A 55 10.10 5.61 3.66
N TYR A 56 10.69 4.42 3.48
CA TYR A 56 10.14 3.23 4.09
C TYR A 56 10.47 3.11 5.58
N TYR A 57 11.69 3.40 5.99
CA TYR A 57 12.07 3.21 7.39
C TYR A 57 11.59 4.33 8.29
N ASN A 58 11.58 5.56 7.81
CA ASN A 58 11.18 6.70 8.63
C ASN A 58 9.68 6.97 8.61
N GLU A 59 9.00 6.62 7.52
CA GLU A 59 7.60 7.00 7.31
C GLU A 59 6.63 5.84 7.42
N ILE A 60 7.05 4.62 7.10
CA ILE A 60 6.12 3.50 6.96
C ILE A 60 6.41 2.35 7.93
N TYR A 61 7.66 1.92 8.01
CA TYR A 61 8.00 0.66 8.65
C TYR A 61 7.67 0.59 10.14
N GLN A 62 8.14 1.52 10.94
CA GLN A 62 7.87 1.59 12.39
C GLN A 62 8.10 0.28 13.16
N ASN A 63 9.07 -0.53 12.76
CA ASN A 63 9.42 -1.81 13.40
C ASN A 63 8.26 -2.81 13.50
N ARG A 64 7.31 -2.75 12.58
CA ARG A 64 6.21 -3.70 12.53
C ARG A 64 6.35 -4.62 11.32
N PRO A 65 5.88 -5.87 11.41
CA PRO A 65 5.76 -6.70 10.20
C PRO A 65 4.89 -5.98 9.18
N VAL A 66 5.29 -6.04 7.90
CA VAL A 66 4.64 -5.30 6.82
C VAL A 66 3.83 -6.26 5.95
N VAL A 67 2.63 -5.86 5.58
CA VAL A 67 1.82 -6.52 4.57
C VAL A 67 1.35 -5.49 3.55
N THR A 68 1.47 -5.82 2.27
CA THR A 68 1.16 -4.90 1.16
C THR A 68 0.04 -5.48 0.32
N TYR A 69 -0.86 -4.62 -0.15
CA TYR A 69 -1.90 -5.00 -1.10
C TYR A 69 -2.11 -3.90 -2.14
N CYS A 70 -2.83 -4.23 -3.20
CA CYS A 70 -3.23 -3.28 -4.24
C CYS A 70 -4.65 -3.63 -4.71
N GLY A 71 -4.95 -3.50 -6.00
CA GLY A 71 -6.25 -3.88 -6.55
C GLY A 71 -6.42 -5.39 -6.66
N SER A 72 -5.51 -6.05 -7.35
CA SER A 72 -5.59 -7.49 -7.64
C SER A 72 -4.34 -8.27 -7.21
N GLY A 73 -3.40 -7.62 -6.54
CA GLY A 73 -2.14 -8.24 -6.11
C GLY A 73 -0.98 -8.09 -7.09
N VAL A 74 -1.23 -7.62 -8.29
CA VAL A 74 -0.20 -7.53 -9.35
C VAL A 74 0.75 -6.36 -9.10
N THR A 75 0.22 -5.15 -8.91
CA THR A 75 1.06 -3.96 -8.72
C THR A 75 1.73 -3.93 -7.35
N ALA A 76 1.15 -4.61 -6.36
CA ALA A 76 1.78 -4.75 -5.05
C ALA A 76 3.11 -5.49 -5.13
N CYS A 77 3.28 -6.38 -6.10
CA CYS A 77 4.56 -7.07 -6.33
C CYS A 77 5.68 -6.09 -6.66
N ASN A 78 5.38 -5.02 -7.39
CA ASN A 78 6.35 -3.96 -7.68
C ASN A 78 6.78 -3.26 -6.39
N ALA A 79 5.83 -2.95 -5.51
CA ALA A 79 6.12 -2.34 -4.21
C ALA A 79 6.99 -3.26 -3.34
N LEU A 80 6.72 -4.56 -3.36
CA LEU A 80 7.54 -5.56 -2.66
C LEU A 80 8.97 -5.58 -3.15
N LEU A 81 9.15 -5.50 -4.47
CA LEU A 81 10.48 -5.45 -5.07
C LEU A 81 11.24 -4.20 -4.61
N THR A 82 10.57 -3.05 -4.62
CA THR A 82 11.16 -1.80 -4.16
C THR A 82 11.58 -1.88 -2.70
N MET A 83 10.72 -2.45 -1.85
CA MET A 83 11.04 -2.65 -0.43
C MET A 83 12.24 -3.59 -0.26
N SER A 84 12.33 -4.64 -1.06
CA SER A 84 13.44 -5.58 -0.99
C SER A 84 14.78 -4.91 -1.35
N GLU A 85 14.77 -3.91 -2.23
CA GLU A 85 15.96 -3.14 -2.58
C GLU A 85 16.56 -2.39 -1.37
N VAL A 86 15.73 -2.05 -0.39
CA VAL A 86 16.17 -1.38 0.83
C VAL A 86 16.25 -2.34 2.02
N GLY A 87 16.15 -3.63 1.78
CA GLY A 87 16.28 -4.65 2.83
C GLY A 87 15.03 -4.84 3.68
N LEU A 88 13.88 -4.36 3.22
CA LEU A 88 12.62 -4.49 3.95
C LEU A 88 11.77 -5.60 3.35
N GLU A 89 11.42 -6.59 4.17
CA GLU A 89 10.55 -7.68 3.74
C GLU A 89 9.10 -7.34 4.01
N SER A 90 8.22 -7.71 3.07
CA SER A 90 6.78 -7.54 3.21
C SER A 90 6.07 -8.81 2.78
N ALA A 91 5.01 -9.16 3.51
CA ALA A 91 4.05 -10.15 3.03
C ALA A 91 3.14 -9.51 1.98
N LEU A 92 2.55 -10.32 1.13
CA LEU A 92 1.59 -9.89 0.11
C LEU A 92 0.21 -10.42 0.45
N TYR A 93 -0.78 -9.53 0.52
CA TYR A 93 -2.18 -9.95 0.51
C TYR A 93 -2.59 -10.15 -0.96
N VAL A 94 -2.48 -11.37 -1.43
CA VAL A 94 -2.63 -11.73 -2.85
C VAL A 94 -3.98 -11.30 -3.41
N GLY A 95 -5.07 -11.55 -2.67
CA GLY A 95 -6.42 -11.18 -3.12
C GLY A 95 -6.63 -9.68 -3.22
N SER A 96 -5.97 -8.92 -2.37
CA SER A 96 -6.02 -7.45 -2.39
C SER A 96 -7.46 -6.91 -2.32
N SER A 97 -7.71 -5.72 -2.85
CA SER A 97 -9.05 -5.11 -2.81
C SER A 97 -10.09 -5.95 -3.51
N SER A 98 -9.76 -6.60 -4.60
CA SER A 98 -10.69 -7.46 -5.33
C SER A 98 -11.25 -8.59 -4.47
N ASP A 99 -10.43 -9.11 -3.55
CA ASP A 99 -10.86 -10.14 -2.61
C ASP A 99 -11.58 -9.54 -1.41
N TRP A 100 -11.04 -8.48 -0.83
CA TRP A 100 -11.58 -7.85 0.38
C TRP A 100 -13.05 -7.48 0.22
N VAL A 101 -13.42 -6.90 -0.92
CA VAL A 101 -14.80 -6.44 -1.18
C VAL A 101 -15.79 -7.57 -1.38
N THR A 102 -15.34 -8.82 -1.55
CA THR A 102 -16.25 -9.97 -1.68
C THR A 102 -16.80 -10.44 -0.35
N TYR A 103 -16.26 -9.99 0.76
CA TYR A 103 -16.69 -10.42 2.09
C TYR A 103 -17.64 -9.41 2.70
N ASP A 104 -18.87 -9.83 2.97
CA ASP A 104 -19.89 -8.99 3.59
C ASP A 104 -19.43 -8.56 4.99
N GLY A 105 -19.60 -7.29 5.28
CA GLY A 105 -19.26 -6.76 6.59
C GLY A 105 -17.79 -6.43 6.81
N PHE A 106 -16.92 -6.65 5.83
CA PHE A 106 -15.53 -6.21 5.95
C PHE A 106 -15.48 -4.69 5.84
N PRO A 107 -14.91 -3.99 6.84
CA PRO A 107 -14.98 -2.54 6.90
C PRO A 107 -14.06 -1.85 5.92
N LEU A 108 -14.44 -0.62 5.54
CA LEU A 108 -13.60 0.27 4.74
C LEU A 108 -13.52 1.63 5.43
N ASN A 109 -12.35 2.24 5.35
CA ASN A 109 -12.15 3.62 5.79
C ASN A 109 -11.90 4.52 4.59
N THR A 110 -12.24 5.80 4.73
CA THR A 110 -11.93 6.83 3.75
C THR A 110 -11.02 7.88 4.38
N GLY A 111 -10.43 8.74 3.55
CA GLY A 111 -9.48 9.72 4.03
C GLY A 111 -8.09 9.09 4.22
N VAL A 112 -7.21 9.81 4.89
CA VAL A 112 -5.82 9.40 5.09
C VAL A 112 -5.61 8.96 6.53
N GLU A 113 -5.03 7.76 6.69
CA GLU A 113 -4.63 7.26 8.01
C GLU A 113 -3.36 7.96 8.46
N THR A 114 -3.27 8.24 9.75
CA THR A 114 -2.05 8.82 10.31
C THR A 114 -1.02 7.74 10.60
N LEU A 115 0.25 8.10 10.46
CA LEU A 115 1.38 7.23 10.82
C LEU A 115 1.66 7.40 12.32
N ASN A 116 1.20 6.44 13.11
CA ASN A 116 1.43 6.46 14.55
C ASN A 116 2.24 5.26 15.01
#